data_0251e3a923631cc2c87c5606e591a0c2
#
_entry.id   0251e3a923631cc2c87c5606e591a0c2
#
_cell.length_a   1.000
_cell.length_b   1.000
_cell.length_c   1.000
_cell.angle_alpha   90.00
_cell.angle_beta   90.00
_cell.angle_gamma   90.00
#
_symmetry.space_group_name_H-M   'P 1'
#
loop_
_entity.id
_entity.type
_entity.pdbx_description
1 polymer ?
#
loop_
_entity_poly.entity_id
_entity_poly.type
_entity_poly.pdbx_seq_one_letter_code
_entity_poly.pdbx_strand_id
1 'polypeptide(L)'
;MLATLTIHLHLPGCGSLKEKRGTIKPLLSRLHREFNVSVAELDLQDAHQQAVIGCAMIGNDAAYLQSALETVRRWVESNWREGEIIEQRIEIYS
;
A
#
# COMPACT_ATOMS: atom_id res chain seq x y z
N MET A 1 -6.77 8.59 -17.10
CA MET A 1 -6.70 7.17 -16.73
C MET A 1 -6.42 7.03 -15.23
N LEU A 2 -6.69 5.87 -14.71
CA LEU A 2 -6.52 5.53 -13.29
C LEU A 2 -5.48 4.41 -13.16
N ALA A 3 -4.60 4.51 -12.18
CA ALA A 3 -3.65 3.44 -11.88
C ALA A 3 -3.75 3.08 -10.41
N THR A 4 -3.60 1.80 -10.10
CA THR A 4 -3.63 1.30 -8.72
C THR A 4 -2.42 0.43 -8.43
N LEU A 5 -1.96 0.49 -7.18
CA LEU A 5 -0.98 -0.43 -6.61
C LEU A 5 -1.66 -1.12 -5.43
N THR A 6 -1.75 -2.44 -5.47
CA THR A 6 -2.29 -3.23 -4.37
C THR A 6 -1.16 -4.01 -3.73
N ILE A 7 -1.05 -3.93 -2.40
CA ILE A 7 0.01 -4.61 -1.65
C ILE A 7 -0.63 -5.48 -0.57
N HIS A 8 -0.30 -6.77 -0.59
CA HIS A 8 -0.70 -7.71 0.45
C HIS A 8 0.44 -7.84 1.46
N LEU A 9 0.16 -7.54 2.72
CA LEU A 9 1.14 -7.49 3.80
C LEU A 9 0.90 -8.60 4.81
N HIS A 10 1.99 -9.15 5.34
CA HIS A 10 1.98 -10.07 6.48
C HIS A 10 2.60 -9.38 7.69
N LEU A 11 1.91 -9.43 8.82
CA LEU A 11 2.25 -8.72 10.05
C LEU A 11 2.36 -9.72 11.21
N PRO A 12 3.42 -10.54 11.25
CA PRO A 12 3.48 -11.67 12.19
C PRO A 12 3.51 -11.24 13.66
N GLY A 13 3.93 -10.00 13.95
CA GLY A 13 3.98 -9.48 15.32
C GLY A 13 2.65 -8.96 15.85
N CYS A 14 1.61 -8.86 15.01
CA CYS A 14 0.34 -8.29 15.45
C CYS A 14 -0.56 -9.37 16.08
N GLY A 15 -0.90 -9.20 17.36
CA GLY A 15 -1.76 -10.11 18.09
C GLY A 15 -3.20 -9.64 18.23
N SER A 16 -3.54 -8.47 17.69
CA SER A 16 -4.89 -7.90 17.76
C SER A 16 -5.12 -6.91 16.63
N LEU A 17 -6.39 -6.58 16.40
CA LEU A 17 -6.75 -5.53 15.43
C LEU A 17 -6.22 -4.16 15.86
N LYS A 18 -6.15 -3.91 17.16
CA LYS A 18 -5.60 -2.66 17.68
C LYS A 18 -4.11 -2.52 17.33
N GLU A 19 -3.34 -3.59 17.53
CA GLU A 19 -1.93 -3.60 17.15
C GLU A 19 -1.75 -3.44 15.64
N LYS A 20 -2.59 -4.11 14.86
CA LYS A 20 -2.54 -3.97 13.39
C LYS A 20 -2.80 -2.52 12.97
N ARG A 21 -3.81 -1.87 13.54
CA ARG A 21 -4.09 -0.45 13.23
C ARG A 21 -2.90 0.43 13.58
N GLY A 22 -2.26 0.17 14.72
CA GLY A 22 -1.07 0.90 15.15
C GLY A 22 0.12 0.74 14.20
N THR A 23 0.16 -0.35 13.42
CA THR A 23 1.21 -0.62 12.44
C THR A 23 0.84 -0.09 11.06
N ILE A 24 -0.42 -0.25 10.64
CA ILE A 24 -0.86 0.10 9.29
C ILE A 24 -1.15 1.60 9.13
N LYS A 25 -1.79 2.24 10.10
CA LYS A 25 -2.12 3.66 9.99
C LYS A 25 -0.91 4.57 9.75
N PRO A 26 0.22 4.38 10.46
CA PRO A 26 1.41 5.18 10.16
C PRO A 26 1.93 4.98 8.74
N LEU A 27 1.86 3.75 8.22
CA LEU A 27 2.25 3.48 6.84
C LEU A 27 1.36 4.23 5.85
N LEU A 28 0.04 4.15 6.03
CA LEU A 28 -0.90 4.87 5.16
C LEU A 28 -0.66 6.37 5.20
N SER A 29 -0.45 6.93 6.40
CA SER A 29 -0.18 8.36 6.57
C SER A 29 1.11 8.79 5.88
N ARG A 30 2.17 7.97 5.99
CA ARG A 30 3.44 8.27 5.32
C ARG A 30 3.31 8.22 3.82
N LEU A 31 2.63 7.23 3.27
CA LEU A 31 2.40 7.13 1.84
C LEU A 31 1.63 8.34 1.33
N HIS A 32 0.61 8.75 2.06
CA HIS A 32 -0.20 9.91 1.69
C HIS A 32 0.61 11.21 1.74
N ARG A 33 1.55 11.32 2.65
CA ARG A 33 2.42 12.48 2.80
C ARG A 33 3.55 12.52 1.78
N GLU A 34 4.13 11.35 1.46
CA GLU A 34 5.28 11.26 0.55
C GLU A 34 4.90 11.30 -0.92
N PHE A 35 3.70 10.85 -1.25
CA PHE A 35 3.27 10.69 -2.64
C PHE A 35 1.89 11.28 -2.87
N ASN A 36 1.66 11.73 -4.09
CA ASN A 36 0.34 12.22 -4.49
C ASN A 36 -0.56 11.05 -4.89
N VAL A 37 -0.98 10.28 -3.89
CA VAL A 37 -1.83 9.10 -4.07
C VAL A 37 -2.94 9.09 -3.04
N SER A 38 -4.06 8.46 -3.39
CA SER A 38 -5.09 8.08 -2.43
C SER A 38 -4.71 6.71 -1.89
N VAL A 39 -4.80 6.51 -0.58
CA VAL A 39 -4.36 5.28 0.08
C VAL A 39 -5.42 4.79 1.05
N ALA A 40 -5.65 3.48 1.07
CA ALA A 40 -6.59 2.88 2.02
C ALA A 40 -6.24 1.41 2.27
N GLU A 41 -6.70 0.90 3.41
CA GLU A 41 -6.76 -0.53 3.64
C GLU A 41 -8.00 -1.04 2.90
N LEU A 42 -7.84 -2.06 2.04
CA LEU A 42 -8.89 -2.50 1.12
C LEU A 42 -9.59 -3.78 1.56
N ASP A 43 -8.89 -4.67 2.25
CA ASP A 43 -9.42 -6.00 2.54
C ASP A 43 -8.72 -6.58 3.77
N LEU A 44 -9.24 -7.69 4.27
CA LEU A 44 -8.72 -8.39 5.44
C LEU A 44 -8.74 -7.54 6.70
N GLN A 45 -9.71 -6.61 6.81
CA GLN A 45 -9.81 -5.69 7.94
C GLN A 45 -9.93 -6.41 9.28
N ASP A 46 -10.54 -7.60 9.31
CA ASP A 46 -10.72 -8.39 10.52
C ASP A 46 -9.58 -9.38 10.80
N ALA A 47 -8.58 -9.46 9.93
CA ALA A 47 -7.41 -10.31 10.12
C ALA A 47 -6.34 -9.55 10.90
N HIS A 48 -5.80 -10.17 11.97
CA HIS A 48 -4.78 -9.52 12.81
C HIS A 48 -3.42 -9.43 12.12
N GLN A 49 -3.07 -10.45 11.36
CA GLN A 49 -1.71 -10.63 10.84
C GLN A 49 -1.60 -10.46 9.34
N GLN A 50 -2.64 -9.92 8.74
CA GLN A 50 -2.64 -9.64 7.30
C GLN A 50 -3.36 -8.34 7.00
N ALA A 51 -2.93 -7.67 5.96
CA ALA A 51 -3.60 -6.47 5.45
C ALA A 51 -3.43 -6.39 3.94
N VAL A 52 -4.44 -5.85 3.27
CA VAL A 52 -4.33 -5.49 1.87
C VAL A 52 -4.52 -3.98 1.79
N ILE A 53 -3.49 -3.27 1.34
CA ILE A 53 -3.57 -1.83 1.16
C ILE A 53 -3.54 -1.49 -0.32
N GLY A 54 -4.12 -0.37 -0.68
CA GLY A 54 -4.15 0.10 -2.05
C GLY A 54 -3.79 1.56 -2.15
N CYS A 55 -3.08 1.89 -3.24
CA CYS A 55 -2.80 3.26 -3.64
C CYS A 55 -3.41 3.50 -5.00
N ALA A 56 -3.98 4.67 -5.22
CA ALA A 56 -4.54 5.04 -6.50
C ALA A 56 -4.05 6.41 -6.93
N MET A 57 -3.82 6.58 -8.24
CA MET A 57 -3.52 7.89 -8.80
C MET A 57 -4.13 8.04 -10.18
N ILE A 58 -4.39 9.28 -10.55
CA ILE A 58 -5.00 9.66 -11.81
C ILE A 58 -3.99 10.45 -12.63
N GLY A 59 -3.97 10.22 -13.92
CA GLY A 59 -3.13 10.97 -14.84
C GLY A 59 -3.52 10.68 -16.27
N ASN A 60 -2.80 11.27 -17.20
CA ASN A 60 -3.07 11.13 -18.63
C ASN A 60 -1.94 10.41 -19.40
N ASP A 61 -1.00 9.83 -18.69
CA ASP A 61 0.14 9.14 -19.28
C ASP A 61 0.39 7.82 -18.52
N ALA A 62 0.14 6.71 -19.19
CA ALA A 62 0.27 5.38 -18.58
C ALA A 62 1.71 5.08 -18.11
N ALA A 63 2.72 5.47 -18.88
CA ALA A 63 4.11 5.24 -18.53
C ALA A 63 4.50 6.01 -17.26
N TYR A 64 4.03 7.25 -17.13
CA TYR A 64 4.25 8.03 -15.93
C TYR A 64 3.60 7.38 -14.69
N LEU A 65 2.34 6.96 -14.83
CA LEU A 65 1.60 6.33 -13.73
C LEU A 65 2.27 5.03 -13.29
N GLN A 66 2.70 4.21 -14.24
CA GLN A 66 3.41 2.96 -13.95
C GLN A 66 4.69 3.24 -13.17
N SER A 67 5.49 4.19 -13.64
CA SER A 67 6.74 4.55 -13.01
C SER A 67 6.53 5.13 -11.60
N ALA A 68 5.52 5.97 -11.44
CA ALA A 68 5.20 6.58 -10.15
C ALA A 68 4.81 5.52 -9.11
N LEU A 69 3.95 4.57 -9.49
CA LEU A 69 3.53 3.51 -8.57
C LEU A 69 4.66 2.52 -8.28
N GLU A 70 5.56 2.28 -9.20
CA GLU A 70 6.75 1.48 -8.92
C GLU A 70 7.67 2.18 -7.93
N THR A 71 7.74 3.49 -7.96
CA THR A 71 8.48 4.28 -6.97
C THR A 71 7.86 4.11 -5.58
N VAL A 72 6.53 4.15 -5.50
CA VAL A 72 5.80 3.89 -4.24
C VAL A 72 6.13 2.49 -3.72
N ARG A 73 6.06 1.48 -4.58
CA ARG A 73 6.35 0.10 -4.23
C ARG A 73 7.77 -0.05 -3.64
N ARG A 74 8.76 0.52 -4.32
CA ARG A 74 10.15 0.47 -3.85
C ARG A 74 10.33 1.20 -2.52
N TRP A 75 9.61 2.31 -2.34
CA TRP A 75 9.65 3.06 -1.10
C TRP A 75 9.15 2.21 0.08
N VAL A 76 8.02 1.50 -0.10
CA VAL A 76 7.48 0.61 0.94
C VAL A 76 8.49 -0.48 1.26
N GLU A 77 9.06 -1.13 0.27
CA GLU A 77 10.08 -2.18 0.48
C GLU A 77 11.28 -1.67 1.27
N SER A 78 11.70 -0.42 1.02
CA SER A 78 12.90 0.14 1.65
C SER A 78 12.64 0.75 3.01
N ASN A 79 11.43 1.22 3.29
CA ASN A 79 11.15 2.04 4.47
C ASN A 79 10.20 1.41 5.49
N TRP A 80 9.50 0.34 5.11
CA TRP A 80 8.57 -0.34 6.02
C TRP A 80 9.16 -1.67 6.46
N ARG A 81 9.30 -1.85 7.78
CA ARG A 81 10.02 -2.99 8.36
C ARG A 81 9.18 -3.80 9.36
N GLU A 82 7.91 -3.43 9.56
CA GLU A 82 7.07 -4.05 10.58
C GLU A 82 6.47 -5.38 10.15
N GLY A 83 6.73 -5.81 8.91
CA GLY A 83 6.25 -7.08 8.39
C GLY A 83 6.83 -7.38 7.03
N GLU A 84 6.13 -8.24 6.29
CA GLU A 84 6.59 -8.74 4.99
C GLU A 84 5.59 -8.39 3.91
N ILE A 85 6.09 -8.09 2.71
CA ILE A 85 5.27 -7.93 1.52
C ILE A 85 5.12 -9.30 0.88
N ILE A 86 3.88 -9.81 0.83
CA ILE A 86 3.58 -11.12 0.28
C ILE A 86 3.42 -11.03 -1.23
N GLU A 87 2.67 -10.01 -1.69
CA GLU A 87 2.33 -9.85 -3.10
C GLU A 87 2.08 -8.37 -3.37
N GLN A 88 2.35 -7.94 -4.60
CA GLN A 88 2.04 -6.58 -5.03
C GLN A 88 1.71 -6.57 -6.51
N ARG A 89 0.78 -5.70 -6.90
CA ARG A 89 0.29 -5.63 -8.27
C ARG A 89 -0.04 -4.19 -8.65
N ILE A 90 0.41 -3.80 -9.84
CA ILE A 90 0.08 -2.51 -10.44
C ILE A 90 -0.88 -2.76 -11.60
N GLU A 91 -1.96 -2.00 -11.65
CA GLU A 91 -2.94 -2.07 -12.74
C GLU A 91 -3.22 -0.66 -13.27
N ILE A 92 -3.31 -0.56 -14.59
CA ILE A 92 -3.62 0.70 -15.28
C ILE A 92 -4.97 0.53 -15.97
N TYR A 93 -5.86 1.48 -15.73
CA TYR A 93 -7.21 1.51 -16.31
C TYR A 93 -7.33 2.75 -17.20
N SER A 94 -7.62 2.53 -18.45
CA SER A 94 -7.78 3.64 -19.40
C SER A 94 -9.24 4.03 -19.64
#